data_1bdac98e4035e9fe62d843acba773142
#
_entry.id   1bdac98e4035e9fe62d843acba773142
#
_cell.length_a   1.000
_cell.length_b   1.000
_cell.length_c   1.000
_cell.angle_alpha   90.00
_cell.angle_beta   90.00
_cell.angle_gamma   90.00
#
_symmetry.space_group_name_H-M   'P 1'
#
loop_
_entity.id
_entity.type
_entity.pdbx_description
1 polymer ?
#
loop_
_entity_poly.entity_id
_entity_poly.type
_entity_poly.pdbx_seq_one_letter_code
_entity_poly.pdbx_strand_id
1 'polypeptide(L)'
;MNADEIKNAALAELGYTEEQNLHSDDDNGVNIMNRAYPRVLSLALQSYEWSFAKQAEEITSKQTINGKYKYKYSLPFDSLYLRCKYSDDKYSRPIQRYEQNGDDFYTDSDKLYVVYTKKVCEESMPAYFVEYSVYKLASNCCTKITGDRELLQELVTREQVSFGEAKNTDIKQQAVRIVPTGAFTDVRF
;
A
#
# COMPACT_ATOMS: atom_id res chain seq x y z
N MET A 1 8.02 -10.38 10.89
CA MET A 1 7.15 -9.98 12.01
C MET A 1 5.73 -10.39 11.68
N ASN A 2 4.97 -10.86 12.65
CA ASN A 2 3.54 -11.15 12.48
C ASN A 2 2.67 -9.93 12.88
N ALA A 3 1.36 -10.02 12.67
CA ALA A 3 0.43 -8.93 12.99
C ALA A 3 0.46 -8.52 14.47
N ASP A 4 0.64 -9.48 15.39
CA ASP A 4 0.65 -9.21 16.83
C ASP A 4 1.93 -8.53 17.28
N GLU A 5 3.06 -8.88 16.68
CA GLU A 5 4.34 -8.20 16.92
C GLU A 5 4.30 -6.73 16.48
N ILE A 6 3.67 -6.43 15.32
CA ILE A 6 3.48 -5.04 14.85
C ILE A 6 2.59 -4.24 15.80
N LYS A 7 1.49 -4.85 16.26
CA LYS A 7 0.56 -4.21 17.19
C LYS A 7 1.20 -3.98 18.55
N ASN A 8 1.97 -4.95 19.06
CA ASN A 8 2.71 -4.83 20.31
C ASN A 8 3.77 -3.73 20.25
N ALA A 9 4.52 -3.65 19.15
CA ALA A 9 5.46 -2.57 18.94
C ALA A 9 4.77 -1.19 18.94
N ALA A 10 3.62 -1.08 18.28
CA ALA A 10 2.84 0.17 18.28
C ALA A 10 2.26 0.53 19.67
N LEU A 11 1.86 -0.47 20.48
CA LEU A 11 1.43 -0.26 21.86
C LEU A 11 2.59 0.19 22.75
N ALA A 12 3.78 -0.37 22.56
CA ALA A 12 4.98 0.05 23.30
C ALA A 12 5.32 1.54 23.05
N GLU A 13 5.16 2.04 21.80
CA GLU A 13 5.31 3.46 21.48
C GLU A 13 4.27 4.36 22.20
N LEU A 14 3.15 3.79 22.63
CA LEU A 14 2.11 4.45 23.42
C LEU A 14 2.31 4.30 24.94
N GLY A 15 3.43 3.69 25.38
CA GLY A 15 3.78 3.53 26.78
C GLY A 15 3.21 2.26 27.43
N TYR A 16 2.70 1.31 26.67
CA TYR A 16 2.27 0.00 27.19
C TYR A 16 3.48 -0.86 27.51
N THR A 17 3.43 -1.56 28.67
CA THR A 17 4.47 -2.51 29.07
C THR A 17 4.20 -3.90 28.49
N GLU A 18 5.23 -4.76 28.42
CA GLU A 18 5.10 -6.13 27.92
C GLU A 18 4.08 -6.98 28.68
N GLU A 19 3.81 -6.66 29.95
CA GLU A 19 2.81 -7.34 30.78
C GLU A 19 1.35 -6.99 30.41
N GLN A 20 1.15 -5.86 29.70
CA GLN A 20 -0.16 -5.39 29.23
C GLN A 20 -0.44 -5.83 27.78
N ASN A 21 0.30 -6.83 27.30
CA ASN A 21 0.23 -7.32 25.92
C ASN A 21 -1.14 -7.89 25.56
N LEU A 22 -1.35 -8.00 24.25
CA LEU A 22 -2.52 -8.45 23.46
C LEU A 22 -3.35 -9.64 23.99
N HIS A 23 -2.99 -10.21 25.14
CA HIS A 23 -3.72 -11.31 25.78
C HIS A 23 -4.75 -10.87 26.82
N SER A 24 -4.84 -9.57 27.15
CA SER A 24 -5.92 -9.08 27.99
C SER A 24 -7.09 -8.63 27.12
N ASP A 25 -8.04 -9.50 26.89
CA ASP A 25 -9.29 -9.20 26.15
C ASP A 25 -10.09 -8.02 26.77
N ASP A 26 -9.76 -7.60 27.97
CA ASP A 26 -10.43 -6.54 28.73
C ASP A 26 -9.77 -5.16 28.56
N ASP A 27 -8.58 -5.04 27.93
CA ASP A 27 -7.91 -3.75 27.74
C ASP A 27 -8.51 -2.97 26.57
N ASN A 28 -9.04 -1.78 26.86
CA ASN A 28 -9.65 -0.90 25.86
C ASN A 28 -8.63 -0.45 24.80
N GLY A 29 -7.37 -0.24 25.15
CA GLY A 29 -6.31 0.17 24.21
C GLY A 29 -5.99 -0.93 23.22
N VAL A 30 -5.89 -2.17 23.68
CA VAL A 30 -5.68 -3.35 22.83
C VAL A 30 -6.84 -3.52 21.83
N ASN A 31 -8.07 -3.35 22.29
CA ASN A 31 -9.26 -3.43 21.45
C ASN A 31 -9.30 -2.33 20.37
N ILE A 32 -8.92 -1.10 20.73
CA ILE A 32 -8.78 0.01 19.76
C ILE A 32 -7.73 -0.33 18.70
N MET A 33 -6.57 -0.83 19.12
CA MET A 33 -5.48 -1.22 18.25
C MET A 33 -5.91 -2.33 17.26
N ASN A 34 -6.54 -3.39 17.77
CA ASN A 34 -7.02 -4.51 16.95
C ASN A 34 -8.02 -4.06 15.87
N ARG A 35 -8.93 -3.14 16.20
CA ARG A 35 -9.90 -2.59 15.24
C ARG A 35 -9.25 -1.64 14.22
N ALA A 36 -8.23 -0.89 14.63
CA ALA A 36 -7.55 0.07 13.74
C ALA A 36 -6.59 -0.62 12.76
N TYR A 37 -5.93 -1.70 13.18
CA TYR A 37 -4.85 -2.35 12.47
C TYR A 37 -5.16 -2.67 10.99
N PRO A 38 -6.23 -3.40 10.64
CA PRO A 38 -6.46 -3.77 9.23
C PRO A 38 -6.61 -2.56 8.32
N ARG A 39 -7.30 -1.53 8.81
CA ARG A 39 -7.52 -0.28 8.07
C ARG A 39 -6.22 0.50 7.89
N VAL A 40 -5.45 0.65 8.96
CA VAL A 40 -4.20 1.42 8.93
C VAL A 40 -3.16 0.73 8.05
N LEU A 41 -3.05 -0.60 8.12
CA LEU A 41 -2.15 -1.37 7.27
C LEU A 41 -2.52 -1.24 5.79
N SER A 42 -3.81 -1.33 5.46
CA SER A 42 -4.28 -1.11 4.08
C SER A 42 -3.94 0.29 3.57
N LEU A 43 -4.10 1.33 4.40
CA LEU A 43 -3.71 2.69 4.05
C LEU A 43 -2.19 2.84 3.91
N ALA A 44 -1.40 2.17 4.74
CA ALA A 44 0.07 2.16 4.62
C ALA A 44 0.53 1.53 3.30
N LEU A 45 -0.07 0.41 2.90
CA LEU A 45 0.22 -0.24 1.62
C LEU A 45 -0.17 0.64 0.41
N GLN A 46 -1.25 1.41 0.52
CA GLN A 46 -1.72 2.28 -0.55
C GLN A 46 -0.96 3.62 -0.63
N SER A 47 -0.24 4.02 0.43
CA SER A 47 0.39 5.35 0.53
C SER A 47 1.53 5.56 -0.47
N TYR A 48 2.14 4.49 -0.96
CA TYR A 48 3.25 4.52 -1.92
C TYR A 48 3.23 3.27 -2.83
N GLU A 49 3.97 3.31 -3.95
CA GLU A 49 4.16 2.14 -4.84
C GLU A 49 5.27 1.22 -4.32
N TRP A 50 5.02 0.57 -3.20
CA TRP A 50 5.98 -0.35 -2.59
C TRP A 50 6.36 -1.46 -3.55
N SER A 51 7.65 -1.68 -3.76
CA SER A 51 8.16 -2.69 -4.68
C SER A 51 7.72 -4.12 -4.30
N PHE A 52 7.71 -4.43 -3.01
CA PHE A 52 7.31 -5.73 -2.48
C PHE A 52 5.79 -6.01 -2.59
N ALA A 53 4.97 -4.96 -2.67
CA ALA A 53 3.51 -5.06 -2.79
C ALA A 53 3.00 -4.83 -4.22
N LYS A 54 3.89 -4.56 -5.17
CA LYS A 54 3.54 -4.30 -6.57
C LYS A 54 3.34 -5.61 -7.33
N GLN A 55 2.20 -5.73 -8.01
CA GLN A 55 1.88 -6.83 -8.91
C GLN A 55 1.52 -6.28 -10.28
N ALA A 56 1.96 -6.99 -11.33
CA ALA A 56 1.63 -6.68 -12.71
C ALA A 56 1.16 -7.97 -13.40
N GLU A 57 -0.03 -7.95 -13.98
CA GLU A 57 -0.60 -9.13 -14.65
C GLU A 57 -1.63 -8.79 -15.73
N GLU A 58 -1.92 -9.76 -16.58
CA GLU A 58 -3.03 -9.71 -17.53
C GLU A 58 -4.32 -10.19 -16.84
N ILE A 59 -5.39 -9.40 -16.95
CA ILE A 59 -6.70 -9.77 -16.44
C ILE A 59 -7.45 -10.57 -17.51
N THR A 60 -7.68 -11.83 -17.23
CA THR A 60 -8.31 -12.77 -18.17
C THR A 60 -9.82 -12.91 -18.00
N SER A 61 -10.40 -12.38 -16.92
CA SER A 61 -11.82 -12.43 -16.56
C SER A 61 -12.70 -11.53 -17.44
N LYS A 62 -12.51 -11.59 -18.76
CA LYS A 62 -13.22 -10.74 -19.74
C LYS A 62 -14.66 -11.19 -19.98
N GLN A 63 -15.60 -10.29 -19.92
CA GLN A 63 -16.99 -10.47 -20.32
C GLN A 63 -17.38 -9.41 -21.36
N THR A 64 -18.04 -9.82 -22.44
CA THR A 64 -18.60 -8.88 -23.42
C THR A 64 -19.94 -8.37 -22.88
N ILE A 65 -20.14 -7.06 -22.90
CA ILE A 65 -21.34 -6.40 -22.42
C ILE A 65 -21.94 -5.49 -23.51
N ASN A 66 -23.25 -5.29 -23.45
CA ASN A 66 -23.94 -4.33 -24.29
C ASN A 66 -24.22 -3.07 -23.48
N GLY A 67 -23.39 -2.02 -23.67
CA GLY A 67 -23.53 -0.78 -22.92
C GLY A 67 -22.58 0.31 -23.39
N LYS A 68 -22.23 1.23 -22.50
CA LYS A 68 -21.28 2.33 -22.73
C LYS A 68 -19.87 1.81 -23.12
N TYR A 69 -19.49 0.63 -22.61
CA TYR A 69 -18.22 -0.06 -22.87
C TYR A 69 -18.50 -1.44 -23.45
N LYS A 70 -17.53 -1.99 -24.18
CA LYS A 70 -17.64 -3.30 -24.83
C LYS A 70 -17.33 -4.44 -23.89
N TYR A 71 -16.42 -4.22 -22.92
CA TYR A 71 -15.89 -5.28 -22.06
C TYR A 71 -15.95 -4.87 -20.60
N LYS A 72 -16.22 -5.87 -19.77
CA LYS A 72 -16.12 -5.85 -18.32
C LYS A 72 -15.05 -6.85 -17.90
N TYR A 73 -14.17 -6.44 -17.01
CA TYR A 73 -13.15 -7.26 -16.36
C TYR A 73 -13.37 -7.23 -14.85
N SER A 74 -13.14 -8.35 -14.17
CA SER A 74 -13.13 -8.40 -12.71
C SER A 74 -11.68 -8.36 -12.23
N LEU A 75 -11.36 -7.39 -11.37
CA LEU A 75 -10.03 -7.23 -10.80
C LEU A 75 -9.75 -8.36 -9.79
N PRO A 76 -8.47 -8.67 -9.51
CA PRO A 76 -8.10 -9.66 -8.51
C PRO A 76 -8.61 -9.26 -7.11
N PHE A 77 -9.05 -10.24 -6.34
CA PHE A 77 -9.61 -10.03 -4.99
C PHE A 77 -8.59 -9.48 -3.98
N ASP A 78 -7.29 -9.66 -4.24
CA ASP A 78 -6.18 -9.14 -3.44
C ASP A 78 -5.71 -7.75 -3.87
N SER A 79 -6.35 -7.16 -4.89
CA SER A 79 -6.06 -5.82 -5.37
C SER A 79 -6.56 -4.78 -4.36
N LEU A 80 -5.62 -4.09 -3.69
CA LEU A 80 -5.93 -2.99 -2.78
C LEU A 80 -6.06 -1.65 -3.50
N TYR A 81 -5.26 -1.42 -4.52
CA TYR A 81 -5.24 -0.16 -5.26
C TYR A 81 -4.69 -0.35 -6.67
N LEU A 82 -5.50 0.02 -7.67
CA LEU A 82 -5.13 -0.03 -9.08
C LEU A 82 -4.25 1.18 -9.43
N ARG A 83 -2.99 0.94 -9.79
CA ARG A 83 -2.00 1.97 -10.13
C ARG A 83 -2.09 2.37 -11.60
N CYS A 84 -1.86 1.39 -12.46
CA CYS A 84 -1.82 1.61 -13.91
C CYS A 84 -2.60 0.51 -14.65
N LYS A 85 -3.03 0.83 -15.87
CA LYS A 85 -3.80 -0.01 -16.75
C LYS A 85 -3.37 0.20 -18.19
N TYR A 86 -3.12 -0.90 -18.88
CA TYR A 86 -2.57 -0.92 -20.23
C TYR A 86 -3.32 -1.88 -21.13
N SER A 87 -3.29 -1.61 -22.44
CA SER A 87 -3.89 -2.48 -23.47
C SER A 87 -2.89 -3.46 -24.09
N ASP A 88 -1.61 -3.40 -23.68
CA ASP A 88 -0.53 -4.21 -24.24
C ASP A 88 0.35 -4.83 -23.15
N ASP A 89 0.98 -5.96 -23.48
CA ASP A 89 1.88 -6.73 -22.64
C ASP A 89 3.20 -6.03 -22.29
N LYS A 90 3.55 -5.00 -23.05
CA LYS A 90 4.75 -4.18 -22.83
C LYS A 90 4.51 -3.01 -21.87
N TYR A 91 3.30 -2.86 -21.35
CA TYR A 91 2.91 -1.76 -20.46
C TYR A 91 3.23 -0.38 -21.05
N SER A 92 3.07 -0.22 -22.37
CA SER A 92 3.42 0.99 -23.10
C SER A 92 2.21 1.83 -23.52
N ARG A 93 1.02 1.20 -23.62
CA ARG A 93 -0.22 1.84 -24.09
C ARG A 93 -1.24 1.97 -22.96
N PRO A 94 -1.24 3.08 -22.21
CA PRO A 94 -2.18 3.28 -21.12
C PRO A 94 -3.62 3.39 -21.63
N ILE A 95 -4.55 2.75 -20.92
CA ILE A 95 -5.99 2.85 -21.21
C ILE A 95 -6.49 4.16 -20.61
N GLN A 96 -6.99 5.06 -21.45
CA GLN A 96 -7.51 6.37 -21.04
C GLN A 96 -9.03 6.34 -20.82
N ARG A 97 -9.77 5.55 -21.63
CA ARG A 97 -11.23 5.46 -21.55
C ARG A 97 -11.63 4.20 -20.78
N TYR A 98 -12.05 4.38 -19.57
CA TYR A 98 -12.48 3.31 -18.68
C TYR A 98 -13.42 3.84 -17.60
N GLU A 99 -14.05 2.93 -16.89
CA GLU A 99 -14.82 3.18 -15.66
C GLU A 99 -14.51 2.03 -14.69
N GLN A 100 -14.36 2.35 -13.43
CA GLN A 100 -14.17 1.35 -12.38
C GLN A 100 -15.30 1.49 -11.36
N ASN A 101 -15.93 0.38 -11.04
CA ASN A 101 -16.99 0.30 -10.04
C ASN A 101 -16.72 -0.88 -9.11
N GLY A 102 -16.14 -0.58 -7.94
CA GLY A 102 -15.62 -1.61 -7.04
C GLY A 102 -14.53 -2.45 -7.71
N ASP A 103 -14.72 -3.76 -7.76
CA ASP A 103 -13.80 -4.71 -8.37
C ASP A 103 -14.04 -4.89 -9.88
N ASP A 104 -15.05 -4.23 -10.44
CA ASP A 104 -15.37 -4.30 -11.85
C ASP A 104 -14.71 -3.16 -12.63
N PHE A 105 -14.06 -3.50 -13.71
CA PHE A 105 -13.39 -2.56 -14.62
C PHE A 105 -13.99 -2.63 -16.02
N TYR A 106 -14.43 -1.49 -16.53
CA TYR A 106 -15.14 -1.37 -17.81
C TYR A 106 -14.27 -0.60 -18.81
N THR A 107 -14.09 -1.16 -20.01
CA THR A 107 -13.30 -0.54 -21.09
C THR A 107 -13.69 -1.05 -22.46
N ASP A 108 -13.26 -0.36 -23.52
CA ASP A 108 -13.37 -0.84 -24.90
C ASP A 108 -12.15 -1.64 -25.36
N SER A 109 -11.11 -1.75 -24.50
CA SER A 109 -9.90 -2.50 -24.80
C SER A 109 -10.16 -4.01 -24.74
N ASP A 110 -9.72 -4.73 -25.76
CA ASP A 110 -9.85 -6.19 -25.85
C ASP A 110 -8.97 -6.95 -24.86
N LYS A 111 -7.87 -6.34 -24.43
CA LYS A 111 -6.95 -6.83 -23.42
C LYS A 111 -6.78 -5.82 -22.30
N LEU A 112 -6.58 -6.31 -21.09
CA LEU A 112 -6.35 -5.50 -19.91
C LEU A 112 -5.14 -6.03 -19.14
N TYR A 113 -4.08 -5.22 -19.10
CA TYR A 113 -2.91 -5.43 -18.24
C TYR A 113 -2.94 -4.38 -17.13
N VAL A 114 -2.81 -4.81 -15.90
CA VAL A 114 -2.89 -3.93 -14.73
C VAL A 114 -1.62 -3.98 -13.91
N VAL A 115 -1.29 -2.85 -13.31
CA VAL A 115 -0.31 -2.76 -12.23
C VAL A 115 -1.05 -2.28 -11.00
N TYR A 116 -0.98 -3.05 -9.93
CA TYR A 116 -1.72 -2.75 -8.71
C TYR A 116 -0.90 -3.05 -7.45
N THR A 117 -1.32 -2.45 -6.33
CA THR A 117 -0.84 -2.81 -5.00
C THR A 117 -1.67 -3.97 -4.49
N LYS A 118 -1.02 -5.10 -4.24
CA LYS A 118 -1.69 -6.27 -3.67
C LYS A 118 -1.69 -6.24 -2.15
N LYS A 119 -2.64 -6.95 -1.56
CA LYS A 119 -2.59 -7.27 -0.14
C LYS A 119 -1.43 -8.25 0.11
N VAL A 120 -0.56 -7.89 1.05
CA VAL A 120 0.65 -8.67 1.38
C VAL A 120 0.51 -9.23 2.79
N CYS A 121 0.94 -10.47 2.98
CA CYS A 121 1.02 -11.11 4.28
C CYS A 121 2.12 -10.43 5.11
N GLU A 122 1.89 -10.22 6.39
CA GLU A 122 2.79 -9.50 7.30
C GLU A 122 4.20 -10.09 7.34
N GLU A 123 4.32 -11.41 7.27
CA GLU A 123 5.60 -12.11 7.26
C GLU A 123 6.49 -11.77 6.04
N SER A 124 5.85 -11.33 4.95
CA SER A 124 6.54 -10.95 3.72
C SER A 124 6.85 -9.45 3.65
N MET A 125 6.50 -8.68 4.68
CA MET A 125 6.76 -7.23 4.71
C MET A 125 8.20 -6.95 5.09
N PRO A 126 8.93 -6.10 4.33
CA PRO A 126 10.27 -5.67 4.67
C PRO A 126 10.32 -4.88 5.98
N ALA A 127 11.44 -4.96 6.70
CA ALA A 127 11.61 -4.30 8.00
C ALA A 127 11.35 -2.79 7.96
N TYR A 128 11.80 -2.10 6.90
CA TYR A 128 11.58 -0.66 6.74
C TYR A 128 10.09 -0.29 6.63
N PHE A 129 9.28 -1.16 6.01
CA PHE A 129 7.83 -0.94 5.92
C PHE A 129 7.13 -1.26 7.23
N VAL A 130 7.61 -2.29 7.93
CA VAL A 130 7.09 -2.65 9.25
C VAL A 130 7.29 -1.50 10.23
N GLU A 131 8.48 -0.91 10.30
CA GLU A 131 8.78 0.25 11.16
C GLU A 131 7.86 1.45 10.86
N TYR A 132 7.72 1.81 9.59
CA TYR A 132 6.74 2.83 9.17
C TYR A 132 5.31 2.48 9.63
N SER A 133 4.90 1.22 9.49
CA SER A 133 3.56 0.77 9.87
C SER A 133 3.32 0.84 11.37
N VAL A 134 4.33 0.58 12.20
CA VAL A 134 4.30 0.72 13.66
C VAL A 134 3.99 2.17 14.04
N TYR A 135 4.77 3.13 13.55
CA TYR A 135 4.53 4.55 13.86
C TYR A 135 3.21 5.05 13.32
N LYS A 136 2.82 4.63 12.13
CA LYS A 136 1.52 4.98 11.54
C LYS A 136 0.35 4.44 12.36
N LEU A 137 0.48 3.25 12.92
CA LEU A 137 -0.54 2.63 13.76
C LEU A 137 -0.59 3.32 15.13
N ALA A 138 0.56 3.58 15.75
CA ALA A 138 0.67 4.29 17.01
C ALA A 138 0.08 5.70 16.93
N SER A 139 0.46 6.50 15.92
CA SER A 139 -0.07 7.86 15.72
C SER A 139 -1.58 7.86 15.51
N ASN A 140 -2.12 6.89 14.75
CA ASN A 140 -3.57 6.77 14.50
C ASN A 140 -4.38 6.42 15.76
N CYS A 141 -3.80 5.68 16.69
CA CYS A 141 -4.45 5.23 17.92
C CYS A 141 -4.19 6.15 19.12
N CYS A 142 -3.12 6.95 19.11
CA CYS A 142 -2.63 7.75 20.22
C CYS A 142 -3.74 8.55 20.93
N THR A 143 -4.48 9.37 20.19
CA THR A 143 -5.53 10.22 20.79
C THR A 143 -6.61 9.43 21.51
N LYS A 144 -6.93 8.24 21.01
CA LYS A 144 -7.99 7.38 21.60
C LYS A 144 -7.51 6.59 22.80
N ILE A 145 -6.22 6.27 22.87
CA ILE A 145 -5.62 5.41 23.89
C ILE A 145 -5.08 6.27 25.03
N THR A 146 -4.25 7.28 24.73
CA THR A 146 -3.56 8.09 25.73
C THR A 146 -4.20 9.46 25.95
N GLY A 147 -4.82 10.04 24.92
CA GLY A 147 -5.28 11.43 24.93
C GLY A 147 -4.16 12.48 24.93
N ASP A 148 -2.89 12.05 24.89
CA ASP A 148 -1.72 12.90 24.95
C ASP A 148 -1.44 13.56 23.58
N ARG A 149 -1.43 14.88 23.53
CA ARG A 149 -1.20 15.66 22.31
C ARG A 149 0.28 15.84 22.00
N GLU A 150 1.15 15.89 23.01
CA GLU A 150 2.59 16.04 22.81
C GLU A 150 3.15 14.74 22.24
N LEU A 151 2.77 13.60 22.81
CA LEU A 151 3.10 12.28 22.28
C LEU A 151 2.58 12.10 20.84
N LEU A 152 1.36 12.54 20.54
CA LEU A 152 0.83 12.50 19.19
C LEU A 152 1.70 13.27 18.19
N GLN A 153 2.15 14.48 18.54
CA GLN A 153 3.00 15.28 17.65
C GLN A 153 4.36 14.61 17.41
N GLU A 154 4.94 14.00 18.43
CA GLU A 154 6.16 13.21 18.32
C GLU A 154 5.97 12.03 17.40
N LEU A 155 4.91 11.23 17.60
CA LEU A 155 4.59 10.06 16.78
C LEU A 155 4.32 10.42 15.31
N VAL A 156 3.61 11.51 15.05
CA VAL A 156 3.39 12.01 13.68
C VAL A 156 4.72 12.39 13.02
N THR A 157 5.63 13.02 13.75
CA THR A 157 6.96 13.35 13.24
C THR A 157 7.76 12.10 12.93
N ARG A 158 7.76 11.11 13.82
CA ARG A 158 8.43 9.81 13.60
C ARG A 158 7.81 9.05 12.42
N GLU A 159 6.47 9.07 12.27
CA GLU A 159 5.78 8.49 11.11
C GLU A 159 6.27 9.11 9.80
N GLN A 160 6.40 10.45 9.73
CA GLN A 160 6.87 11.12 8.52
C GLN A 160 8.33 10.78 8.19
N VAL A 161 9.20 10.74 9.20
CA VAL A 161 10.61 10.38 9.04
C VAL A 161 10.72 8.92 8.55
N SER A 162 10.10 7.99 9.25
CA SER A 162 10.13 6.56 8.90
C SER A 162 9.52 6.30 7.52
N PHE A 163 8.47 7.02 7.12
CA PHE A 163 7.92 6.96 5.77
C PHE A 163 8.93 7.40 4.71
N GLY A 164 9.66 8.49 4.97
CA GLY A 164 10.73 8.98 4.08
C GLY A 164 11.86 7.97 3.92
N GLU A 165 12.33 7.41 5.02
CA GLU A 165 13.38 6.39 5.05
C GLU A 165 12.94 5.09 4.36
N ALA A 166 11.71 4.65 4.63
CA ALA A 166 11.14 3.48 3.98
C ALA A 166 11.09 3.64 2.46
N LYS A 167 10.60 4.78 1.96
CA LYS A 167 10.60 5.07 0.52
C LYS A 167 12.00 5.06 -0.09
N ASN A 168 12.96 5.71 0.58
CA ASN A 168 14.33 5.76 0.10
C ASN A 168 14.97 4.37 0.05
N THR A 169 14.65 3.51 1.02
CA THR A 169 15.13 2.13 1.05
C THR A 169 14.48 1.28 -0.03
N ASP A 170 13.17 1.41 -0.24
CA ASP A 170 12.44 0.71 -1.29
C ASP A 170 12.95 1.09 -2.69
N ILE A 171 13.19 2.39 -2.94
CA ILE A 171 13.76 2.88 -4.21
C ILE A 171 15.13 2.26 -4.49
N LYS A 172 15.99 2.13 -3.48
CA LYS A 172 17.33 1.53 -3.64
C LYS A 172 17.28 0.04 -3.99
N GLN A 173 16.20 -0.65 -3.65
CA GLN A 173 15.99 -2.05 -4.01
C GLN A 173 15.44 -2.24 -5.43
N GLN A 174 14.91 -1.18 -6.04
CA GLN A 174 14.46 -1.23 -7.43
C GLN A 174 15.66 -1.12 -8.37
N ALA A 175 15.58 -1.85 -9.51
CA ALA A 175 16.59 -1.70 -10.57
C ALA A 175 16.66 -0.25 -11.02
N VAL A 176 17.88 0.30 -11.09
CA VAL A 176 18.10 1.66 -11.61
C VAL A 176 17.55 1.71 -13.02
N ARG A 177 16.49 2.47 -13.22
CA ARG A 177 15.98 2.76 -14.56
C ARG A 177 17.01 3.64 -15.24
N ILE A 178 17.91 3.04 -16.02
CA ILE A 178 18.82 3.78 -16.88
C ILE A 178 17.93 4.51 -17.89
N VAL A 179 17.70 5.79 -17.64
CA VAL A 179 17.12 6.66 -18.68
C VAL A 179 18.15 6.71 -19.77
N PRO A 180 17.87 6.22 -21.01
CA PRO A 180 18.81 6.36 -22.10
C PRO A 180 19.10 7.85 -22.28
N THR A 181 20.29 8.28 -21.91
CA THR A 181 20.82 9.60 -22.26
C THR A 181 20.96 9.62 -23.76
N GLY A 182 20.06 10.28 -24.48
CA GLY A 182 20.30 10.41 -25.87
C GLY A 182 19.11 10.51 -26.80
N ALA A 183 18.34 11.58 -26.68
CA ALA A 183 17.65 12.11 -27.87
C ALA A 183 17.96 13.59 -28.07
N PHE A 184 18.75 14.23 -27.20
CA PHE A 184 19.08 15.65 -27.27
C PHE A 184 20.58 15.95 -27.36
N THR A 185 21.46 14.95 -27.36
CA THR A 185 22.91 15.14 -27.51
C THR A 185 23.43 14.94 -28.95
N ASP A 186 22.62 14.42 -29.87
CA ASP A 186 23.04 14.17 -31.26
C ASP A 186 22.68 15.31 -32.24
N VAL A 187 22.29 16.48 -31.72
CA VAL A 187 22.07 17.67 -32.58
C VAL A 187 23.14 18.73 -32.29
N ARG A 188 24.39 18.34 -32.39
CA ARG A 188 25.51 19.27 -32.57
C ARG A 188 26.63 18.54 -33.35
N PHE A 189 26.50 18.53 -34.65
CA PHE A 189 27.59 18.74 -35.62
C PHE A 189 26.97 18.85 -37.01
#